data_a7ad8ff0ed1884e8b297a77ff36a3fc0
#
_entry.id   a7ad8ff0ed1884e8b297a77ff36a3fc0
#
_cell.length_a   1.000
_cell.length_b   1.000
_cell.length_c   1.000
_cell.angle_alpha   90.00
_cell.angle_beta   90.00
_cell.angle_gamma   90.00
#
_symmetry.space_group_name_H-M   'P 1'
#
loop_
_entity.id
_entity.type
_entity.pdbx_description
1 polymer ?
#
loop_
_entity_poly.entity_id
_entity_poly.type
_entity_poly.pdbx_seq_one_letter_code
_entity_poly.pdbx_strand_id
1 'polypeptide(L)'
;MFEYWTEDDFASSFRKMLTLEQFRNEEMQKLYQQYLISGPAEYVKDLFKNMKIENPEETAVKFYANMFFYYSVYDGTSDKVKVKCQFEHMLTEITEEIRNSNN
;
A
#
# COMPACT_ATOMS: atom_id res chain seq x y z
N MET A 1 -2.64 -4.82 -6.53
CA MET A 1 -1.45 -4.13 -6.01
C MET A 1 -0.81 -4.88 -4.84
N PHE A 2 -1.59 -5.24 -3.82
CA PHE A 2 -1.03 -5.96 -2.66
C PHE A 2 -0.39 -7.29 -3.06
N GLU A 3 -1.09 -8.09 -3.86
CA GLU A 3 -0.57 -9.39 -4.29
C GLU A 3 0.70 -9.25 -5.12
N TYR A 4 0.76 -8.23 -5.98
CA TYR A 4 1.95 -7.97 -6.79
C TYR A 4 3.17 -7.70 -5.90
N TRP A 5 3.02 -6.83 -4.90
CA TRP A 5 4.14 -6.46 -4.04
C TRP A 5 4.51 -7.51 -3.00
N THR A 6 3.62 -8.49 -2.75
CA THR A 6 3.87 -9.53 -1.73
C THR A 6 4.14 -10.91 -2.32
N GLU A 7 3.50 -11.26 -3.44
CA GLU A 7 3.56 -12.61 -3.99
C GLU A 7 4.39 -12.75 -5.26
N ASP A 8 4.52 -11.68 -6.06
CA ASP A 8 5.40 -11.71 -7.24
C ASP A 8 6.85 -11.72 -6.76
N ASP A 9 7.63 -12.71 -7.20
CA ASP A 9 9.00 -12.90 -6.72
C ASP A 9 9.88 -11.68 -6.96
N PHE A 10 9.81 -11.09 -8.17
CA PHE A 10 10.62 -9.92 -8.47
C PHE A 10 10.15 -8.70 -7.68
N ALA A 11 8.85 -8.41 -7.68
CA ALA A 11 8.32 -7.23 -7.01
C ALA A 11 8.52 -7.30 -5.50
N SER A 12 8.29 -8.46 -4.90
CA SER A 12 8.48 -8.67 -3.47
C SER A 12 9.95 -8.49 -3.09
N SER A 13 10.87 -9.09 -3.85
CA SER A 13 12.31 -8.96 -3.61
C SER A 13 12.78 -7.52 -3.80
N PHE A 14 12.30 -6.84 -4.84
CA PHE A 14 12.63 -5.44 -5.11
C PHE A 14 12.16 -4.54 -3.97
N ARG A 15 10.94 -4.72 -3.49
CA ARG A 15 10.41 -3.95 -2.37
C ARG A 15 11.23 -4.16 -1.10
N LYS A 16 11.55 -5.42 -0.79
CA LYS A 16 12.36 -5.75 0.40
C LYS A 16 13.76 -5.16 0.29
N MET A 17 14.37 -5.25 -0.88
CA MET A 17 15.69 -4.69 -1.13
C MET A 17 15.68 -3.17 -0.91
N LEU A 18 14.74 -2.45 -1.49
CA LEU A 18 14.63 -1.00 -1.30
C LEU A 18 14.40 -0.64 0.16
N THR A 19 13.58 -1.40 0.87
CA THR A 19 13.31 -1.17 2.29
C THR A 19 14.60 -1.28 3.12
N LEU A 20 15.44 -2.26 2.81
CA LEU A 20 16.70 -2.46 3.54
C LEU A 20 17.78 -1.45 3.13
N GLU A 21 17.83 -1.09 1.85
CA GLU A 21 18.91 -0.26 1.31
C GLU A 21 18.66 1.24 1.40
N GLN A 22 17.45 1.67 1.76
CA GLN A 22 17.09 3.09 1.78
C GLN A 22 17.98 3.93 2.70
N PHE A 23 18.59 3.32 3.70
CA PHE A 23 19.43 4.01 4.67
C PHE A 23 20.91 4.02 4.28
N ARG A 24 21.30 3.34 3.21
CA ARG A 24 22.69 3.25 2.78
C ARG A 24 23.15 4.40 1.90
N ASN A 25 22.27 4.92 1.05
CA ASN A 25 22.60 6.05 0.20
C ASN A 25 21.34 6.78 -0.27
N GLU A 26 21.55 8.03 -0.70
CA GLU A 26 20.44 8.90 -1.13
C GLU A 26 19.71 8.39 -2.36
N GLU A 27 20.42 7.74 -3.28
CA GLU A 27 19.81 7.22 -4.49
C GLU A 27 18.80 6.12 -4.17
N MET A 28 19.16 5.21 -3.28
CA MET A 28 18.25 4.14 -2.84
C MET A 28 17.07 4.70 -2.05
N GLN A 29 17.30 5.74 -1.25
CA GLN A 29 16.23 6.41 -0.52
C GLN A 29 15.22 7.04 -1.49
N LYS A 30 15.71 7.69 -2.54
CA LYS A 30 14.83 8.28 -3.56
C LYS A 30 14.00 7.24 -4.28
N LEU A 31 14.61 6.10 -4.62
CA LEU A 31 13.89 5.00 -5.25
C LEU A 31 12.83 4.44 -4.32
N TYR A 32 13.15 4.27 -3.04
CA TYR A 32 12.19 3.81 -2.05
C TYR A 32 10.99 4.76 -1.97
N GLN A 33 11.26 6.07 -1.86
CA GLN A 33 10.19 7.06 -1.81
C GLN A 33 9.32 7.02 -3.06
N GLN A 34 9.95 6.96 -4.23
CA GLN A 34 9.23 7.00 -5.49
C GLN A 34 8.39 5.74 -5.72
N TYR A 35 8.97 4.56 -5.54
CA TYR A 35 8.30 3.31 -5.90
C TYR A 35 7.40 2.76 -4.82
N LEU A 36 7.67 3.04 -3.55
CA LEU A 36 6.92 2.44 -2.44
C LEU A 36 6.05 3.45 -1.67
N ILE A 37 6.34 4.73 -1.75
CA ILE A 37 5.60 5.74 -0.98
C ILE A 37 4.84 6.69 -1.89
N SER A 38 5.54 7.64 -2.53
CA SER A 38 4.87 8.72 -3.25
C SER A 38 4.19 8.27 -4.53
N GLY A 39 4.81 7.37 -5.30
CA GLY A 39 4.22 6.85 -6.53
C GLY A 39 2.89 6.15 -6.29
N PRO A 40 2.85 5.11 -5.44
CA PRO A 40 1.59 4.44 -5.15
C PRO A 40 0.54 5.34 -4.49
N ALA A 41 0.96 6.22 -3.58
CA ALA A 41 0.01 7.15 -2.92
C ALA A 41 -0.62 8.09 -3.94
N GLU A 42 0.16 8.61 -4.88
CA GLU A 42 -0.33 9.49 -5.95
C GLU A 42 -1.29 8.75 -6.87
N TYR A 43 -0.97 7.51 -7.22
CA TYR A 43 -1.85 6.68 -8.05
C TYR A 43 -3.21 6.47 -7.39
N VAL A 44 -3.23 6.13 -6.11
CA VAL A 44 -4.48 5.91 -5.37
C VAL A 44 -5.25 7.22 -5.23
N LYS A 45 -4.55 8.34 -4.99
CA LYS A 45 -5.17 9.66 -4.93
C LYS A 45 -5.90 9.99 -6.22
N ASP A 46 -5.25 9.74 -7.37
CA ASP A 46 -5.85 10.02 -8.67
C ASP A 46 -7.07 9.14 -8.93
N LEU A 47 -7.02 7.86 -8.56
CA LEU A 47 -8.18 6.98 -8.64
C LEU A 47 -9.36 7.53 -7.83
N PHE A 48 -9.12 7.95 -6.60
CA PHE A 48 -10.16 8.46 -5.72
C PHE A 48 -10.73 9.78 -6.23
N LYS A 49 -9.86 10.63 -6.80
CA LYS A 49 -10.28 11.87 -7.43
C LYS A 49 -11.22 11.60 -8.61
N ASN A 50 -10.88 10.63 -9.46
CA ASN A 50 -11.72 10.25 -10.59
C ASN A 50 -13.05 9.64 -10.16
N MET A 51 -13.09 9.00 -9.00
CA MET A 51 -14.32 8.46 -8.42
C MET A 51 -15.11 9.51 -7.65
N LYS A 52 -14.65 10.76 -7.62
CA LYS A 52 -15.28 11.88 -6.92
C LYS A 52 -15.43 11.66 -5.42
N ILE A 53 -14.44 10.99 -4.82
CA ILE A 53 -14.38 10.79 -3.38
C ILE A 53 -13.98 12.11 -2.72
N GLU A 54 -14.68 12.46 -1.63
CA GLU A 54 -14.35 13.64 -0.84
C GLU A 54 -12.99 13.46 -0.18
N ASN A 55 -12.17 14.53 -0.20
CA ASN A 55 -10.81 14.52 0.34
C ASN A 55 -9.96 13.35 -0.22
N PRO A 56 -9.77 13.28 -1.55
CA PRO A 56 -9.12 12.12 -2.16
C PRO A 56 -7.68 11.91 -1.70
N GLU A 57 -6.95 12.98 -1.44
CA GLU A 57 -5.56 12.88 -1.00
C GLU A 57 -5.46 12.25 0.39
N GLU A 58 -6.25 12.74 1.34
CA GLU A 58 -6.26 12.25 2.72
C GLU A 58 -6.73 10.80 2.77
N THR A 59 -7.78 10.47 2.03
CA THR A 59 -8.32 9.12 1.95
C THR A 59 -7.31 8.17 1.31
N ALA A 60 -6.59 8.63 0.28
CA ALA A 60 -5.55 7.82 -0.38
C ALA A 60 -4.41 7.49 0.58
N VAL A 61 -3.97 8.47 1.38
CA VAL A 61 -2.90 8.24 2.36
C VAL A 61 -3.35 7.21 3.39
N LYS A 62 -4.57 7.35 3.90
CA LYS A 62 -5.13 6.40 4.86
C LYS A 62 -5.21 4.98 4.28
N PHE A 63 -5.71 4.86 3.06
CA PHE A 63 -5.83 3.57 2.39
C PHE A 63 -4.46 2.94 2.17
N TYR A 64 -3.52 3.69 1.61
CA TYR A 64 -2.21 3.15 1.28
C TYR A 64 -1.37 2.87 2.53
N ALA A 65 -1.50 3.68 3.58
CA ALA A 65 -0.80 3.44 4.85
C ALA A 65 -1.22 2.10 5.45
N ASN A 66 -2.52 1.77 5.38
CA ASN A 66 -3.00 0.47 5.85
C ASN A 66 -2.44 -0.68 5.00
N MET A 67 -2.43 -0.51 3.68
CA MET A 67 -1.86 -1.52 2.78
C MET A 67 -0.36 -1.72 3.06
N PHE A 68 0.37 -0.63 3.23
CA PHE A 68 1.80 -0.67 3.50
C PHE A 68 2.09 -1.38 4.83
N PHE A 69 1.27 -1.14 5.85
CA PHE A 69 1.36 -1.86 7.11
C PHE A 69 1.26 -3.38 6.89
N TYR A 70 0.30 -3.81 6.05
CA TYR A 70 0.11 -5.23 5.79
C TYR A 70 1.23 -5.86 4.97
N TYR A 71 2.00 -5.08 4.21
CA TYR A 71 3.21 -5.62 3.59
C TYR A 71 4.16 -6.17 4.67
N SER A 72 4.39 -5.40 5.72
CA SER A 72 5.29 -5.80 6.81
C SER A 72 4.74 -7.01 7.59
N VAL A 73 3.44 -7.01 7.86
CA VAL A 73 2.81 -8.12 8.57
C VAL A 73 2.90 -9.39 7.74
N TYR A 74 2.65 -9.29 6.42
CA TYR A 74 2.74 -10.42 5.50
C TYR A 74 4.16 -11.00 5.47
N ASP A 75 5.18 -10.14 5.40
CA ASP A 75 6.56 -10.57 5.34
C ASP A 75 7.02 -11.30 6.61
N GLY A 76 6.49 -10.87 7.75
CA GLY A 76 6.92 -11.39 9.05
C GLY A 76 6.13 -12.59 9.56
N THR A 77 5.13 -13.07 8.82
CA THR A 77 4.26 -14.14 9.30
C THR A 77 4.54 -15.46 8.60
N SER A 78 4.32 -16.56 9.33
CA SER A 78 4.30 -17.90 8.76
C SER A 78 2.90 -18.26 8.21
N ASP A 79 1.87 -17.53 8.61
CA ASP A 79 0.47 -17.78 8.17
C ASP A 79 0.03 -16.66 7.22
N LYS A 80 0.47 -16.78 5.97
CA LYS A 80 0.19 -15.77 4.94
C LYS A 80 -1.27 -15.74 4.52
N VAL A 81 -1.96 -16.87 4.59
CA VAL A 81 -3.39 -16.94 4.27
C VAL A 81 -4.19 -16.09 5.26
N LYS A 82 -3.87 -16.20 6.55
CA LYS A 82 -4.53 -15.41 7.59
C LYS A 82 -4.34 -13.92 7.36
N VAL A 83 -3.12 -13.50 7.04
CA VAL A 83 -2.82 -12.08 6.80
C VAL A 83 -3.56 -11.56 5.56
N LYS A 84 -3.65 -12.36 4.49
CA LYS A 84 -4.43 -11.98 3.31
C LYS A 84 -5.90 -11.80 3.65
N CYS A 85 -6.46 -12.69 4.46
CA CYS A 85 -7.85 -12.56 4.90
C CYS A 85 -8.06 -11.29 5.74
N GLN A 86 -7.13 -10.99 6.63
CA GLN A 86 -7.19 -9.76 7.43
C GLN A 86 -7.11 -8.52 6.54
N PHE A 87 -6.25 -8.54 5.54
CA PHE A 87 -6.12 -7.44 4.58
C PHE A 87 -7.42 -7.26 3.79
N GLU A 88 -8.02 -8.34 3.30
CA GLU A 88 -9.26 -8.28 2.55
C GLU A 88 -10.41 -7.72 3.40
N HIS A 89 -10.45 -8.09 4.67
CA HIS A 89 -11.45 -7.57 5.60
C HIS A 89 -11.27 -6.07 5.82
N MET A 90 -10.03 -5.62 6.03
CA MET A 90 -9.71 -4.20 6.17
C MET A 90 -10.11 -3.42 4.91
N LEU A 91 -9.80 -3.99 3.75
CA LEU A 91 -10.12 -3.36 2.47
C LEU A 91 -11.64 -3.17 2.31
N THR A 92 -12.42 -4.18 2.71
CA THR A 92 -13.88 -4.11 2.69
C THR A 92 -14.40 -3.01 3.61
N GLU A 93 -13.87 -2.92 4.82
CA GLU A 93 -14.27 -1.88 5.77
C GLU A 93 -13.96 -0.48 5.27
N ILE A 94 -12.77 -0.26 4.72
CA ILE A 94 -12.39 1.05 4.16
C ILE A 94 -13.27 1.41 2.97
N THR A 95 -13.59 0.44 2.12
CA THR A 95 -14.47 0.65 0.97
C THR A 95 -15.86 1.08 1.43
N GLU A 96 -16.38 0.47 2.48
CA GLU A 96 -17.68 0.86 3.04
C GLU A 96 -17.65 2.25 3.67
N GLU A 97 -16.59 2.60 4.39
CA GLU A 97 -16.42 3.95 4.93
C GLU A 97 -16.41 5.00 3.82
N ILE A 98 -15.68 4.74 2.75
CA ILE A 98 -15.60 5.65 1.60
C ILE A 98 -16.99 5.81 0.96
N ARG A 99 -17.70 4.70 0.77
CA ARG A 99 -19.04 4.73 0.19
C ARG A 99 -20.01 5.52 1.05
N ASN A 100 -19.97 5.31 2.37
CA ASN A 100 -20.85 5.98 3.31
C ASN A 100 -20.59 7.47 3.41
N SER A 101 -19.32 7.89 3.35
CA SER A 101 -18.97 9.30 3.42
C SER A 101 -19.33 10.07 2.13
N ASN A 102 -19.49 9.37 1.01
CA ASN A 102 -19.90 9.97 -0.27
C ASN A 102 -21.41 10.04 -0.44
N ASN A 103 -22.15 9.41 0.42
CA ASN A 103 -23.59 9.46 0.44
C ASN A 103 -24.06 10.52 1.45
#